data_dc2825b7d34526c24641ddb18375a748
#
_entry.id   dc2825b7d34526c24641ddb18375a748
#
_cell.length_a   1.000
_cell.length_b   1.000
_cell.length_c   1.000
_cell.angle_alpha   90.00
_cell.angle_beta   90.00
_cell.angle_gamma   90.00
#
_symmetry.space_group_name_H-M   'P 1'
#
loop_
_entity.id
_entity.type
_entity.pdbx_description
1 polymer ?
#
loop_
_entity_poly.entity_id
_entity_poly.type
_entity_poly.pdbx_seq_one_letter_code
_entity_poly.pdbx_strand_id
1 'polypeptide(L)'
;MEEMILEKDLLSITRKNVDAFLETHDVKYVAEDAVYKHLGTGDEYNGREAIGAMLNYMYHVAFDAHAEVTNKIITENKAMFEGKFIGRHIGEFAGIPPTNKEINVPICVCYDLEDGLIKKGRIYFLGDVLMKQLAQ
;
A
#
# COMPACT_ATOMS: atom_id res chain seq x y z
N MET A 1 -33.49 3.68 11.04
CA MET A 1 -32.67 3.66 12.26
C MET A 1 -31.52 2.67 12.18
N GLU A 2 -31.78 1.43 11.81
CA GLU A 2 -30.74 0.42 11.63
C GLU A 2 -29.73 0.82 10.57
N GLU A 3 -30.17 1.39 9.46
CA GLU A 3 -29.27 1.85 8.40
C GLU A 3 -28.30 2.93 8.87
N MET A 4 -28.76 3.87 9.69
CA MET A 4 -27.89 4.91 10.25
C MET A 4 -26.86 4.33 11.21
N ILE A 5 -27.22 3.32 11.98
CA ILE A 5 -26.29 2.63 12.88
C ILE A 5 -25.26 1.85 12.06
N LEU A 6 -25.71 1.16 11.01
CA LEU A 6 -24.83 0.41 10.12
C LEU A 6 -23.82 1.32 9.40
N GLU A 7 -24.23 2.50 8.94
CA GLU A 7 -23.33 3.45 8.29
C GLU A 7 -22.25 3.96 9.24
N LYS A 8 -22.63 4.29 10.47
CA LYS A 8 -21.68 4.72 11.50
C LYS A 8 -20.72 3.58 11.85
N ASP A 9 -21.24 2.36 11.96
CA ASP A 9 -20.45 1.18 12.24
C ASP A 9 -19.50 0.89 11.07
N LEU A 10 -19.95 1.05 9.82
CA LEU A 10 -19.13 0.82 8.65
C LEU A 10 -17.95 1.81 8.61
N LEU A 11 -18.17 3.09 8.87
CA LEU A 11 -17.07 4.05 8.91
C LEU A 11 -16.06 3.68 9.99
N SER A 12 -16.52 3.30 11.16
CA SER A 12 -15.66 2.89 12.26
C SER A 12 -14.86 1.62 11.90
N ILE A 13 -15.52 0.64 11.30
CA ILE A 13 -14.88 -0.59 10.85
C ILE A 13 -13.82 -0.30 9.78
N THR A 14 -14.18 0.53 8.80
CA THR A 14 -13.27 0.90 7.71
C THR A 14 -12.04 1.61 8.24
N ARG A 15 -12.21 2.58 9.14
CA ARG A 15 -11.08 3.28 9.77
C ARG A 15 -10.16 2.34 10.50
N LYS A 16 -10.73 1.47 11.30
CA LYS A 16 -9.97 0.49 12.08
C LYS A 16 -9.18 -0.44 11.16
N ASN A 17 -9.85 -0.95 10.12
CA ASN A 17 -9.22 -1.87 9.17
C ASN A 17 -8.12 -1.21 8.36
N VAL A 18 -8.36 -0.01 7.85
CA VAL A 18 -7.35 0.73 7.06
C VAL A 18 -6.14 1.06 7.93
N ASP A 19 -6.37 1.58 9.13
CA ASP A 19 -5.26 1.91 10.04
C ASP A 19 -4.43 0.67 10.39
N ALA A 20 -5.08 -0.45 10.69
CA ALA A 20 -4.39 -1.69 10.99
C ALA A 20 -3.63 -2.23 9.76
N PHE A 21 -4.23 -2.15 8.58
CA PHE A 21 -3.57 -2.58 7.35
C PHE A 21 -2.33 -1.73 7.04
N LEU A 22 -2.42 -0.41 7.17
CA LEU A 22 -1.28 0.46 6.91
C LEU A 22 -0.13 0.21 7.89
N GLU A 23 -0.44 -0.23 9.10
CA GLU A 23 0.56 -0.56 10.11
C GLU A 23 1.19 -1.94 9.88
N THR A 24 0.39 -2.94 9.55
CA THR A 24 0.82 -4.35 9.55
C THR A 24 0.99 -4.98 8.18
N HIS A 25 0.32 -4.43 7.15
CA HIS A 25 0.17 -5.04 5.82
C HIS A 25 -0.46 -6.44 5.88
N ASP A 26 -1.24 -6.73 6.91
CA ASP A 26 -1.92 -8.02 7.03
C ASP A 26 -3.05 -8.10 6.00
N VAL A 27 -2.96 -9.07 5.11
CA VAL A 27 -3.91 -9.20 4.00
C VAL A 27 -5.30 -9.64 4.42
N LYS A 28 -5.53 -9.95 5.70
CA LYS A 28 -6.89 -10.21 6.19
C LYS A 28 -7.80 -8.99 6.01
N TYR A 29 -7.23 -7.78 5.89
CA TYR A 29 -7.98 -6.55 5.65
C TYR A 29 -8.23 -6.29 4.16
N VAL A 30 -7.76 -7.18 3.30
CA VAL A 30 -7.90 -7.11 1.84
C VAL A 30 -8.88 -8.18 1.39
N ALA A 31 -9.83 -7.82 0.52
CA ALA A 31 -10.79 -8.80 -0.02
C ALA A 31 -10.04 -9.86 -0.84
N GLU A 32 -10.59 -11.08 -0.84
CA GLU A 32 -9.96 -12.21 -1.57
C GLU A 32 -9.79 -11.93 -3.07
N ASP A 33 -10.73 -11.20 -3.65
CA ASP A 33 -10.73 -10.85 -5.08
C ASP A 33 -10.24 -9.44 -5.37
N ALA A 34 -9.53 -8.83 -4.43
CA ALA A 34 -9.04 -7.47 -4.59
C ALA A 34 -8.03 -7.37 -5.73
N VAL A 35 -7.94 -6.17 -6.31
CA VAL A 35 -6.99 -5.87 -7.39
C VAL A 35 -6.20 -4.62 -7.02
N TYR A 36 -4.88 -4.73 -7.06
CA TYR A 36 -4.00 -3.57 -6.94
C TYR A 36 -3.39 -3.27 -8.30
N LYS A 37 -3.29 -1.99 -8.62
CA LYS A 37 -2.63 -1.54 -9.83
C LYS A 37 -1.53 -0.53 -9.50
N HIS A 38 -0.34 -0.77 -10.03
CA HIS A 38 0.76 0.17 -9.94
C HIS A 38 0.69 1.10 -11.16
N LEU A 39 0.32 2.35 -10.94
CA LEU A 39 0.02 3.26 -12.05
C LEU A 39 1.26 3.64 -12.86
N GLY A 40 2.43 3.64 -12.22
CA GLY A 40 3.69 3.96 -12.89
C GLY A 40 4.15 2.91 -13.89
N THR A 41 3.89 1.64 -13.62
CA THR A 41 4.33 0.53 -14.48
C THR A 41 3.19 -0.13 -15.24
N GLY A 42 1.95 0.03 -14.79
CA GLY A 42 0.79 -0.67 -15.32
C GLY A 42 0.62 -2.09 -14.78
N ASP A 43 1.50 -2.54 -13.90
CA ASP A 43 1.39 -3.87 -13.31
C ASP A 43 0.14 -4.01 -12.46
N GLU A 44 -0.50 -5.17 -12.54
CA GLU A 44 -1.66 -5.50 -11.72
C GLU A 44 -1.35 -6.71 -10.83
N TYR A 45 -1.87 -6.66 -9.62
CA TYR A 45 -1.76 -7.74 -8.65
C TYR A 45 -3.18 -8.17 -8.30
N ASN A 46 -3.55 -9.37 -8.74
CA ASN A 46 -4.92 -9.87 -8.64
C ASN A 46 -5.03 -10.86 -7.50
N GLY A 47 -5.86 -10.54 -6.53
CA GLY A 47 -6.14 -11.39 -5.39
C GLY A 47 -5.25 -11.12 -4.19
N ARG A 48 -5.75 -11.54 -3.05
CA ARG A 48 -5.11 -11.34 -1.74
C ARG A 48 -3.68 -11.87 -1.70
N GLU A 49 -3.44 -13.06 -2.23
CA GLU A 49 -2.11 -13.67 -2.22
C GLU A 49 -1.09 -12.87 -3.04
N ALA A 50 -1.48 -12.46 -4.25
CA ALA A 50 -0.58 -11.68 -5.11
C ALA A 50 -0.26 -10.32 -4.49
N ILE A 51 -1.25 -9.69 -3.88
CA ILE A 51 -1.07 -8.41 -3.19
C ILE A 51 -0.12 -8.57 -2.01
N GLY A 52 -0.34 -9.61 -1.20
CA GLY A 52 0.54 -9.90 -0.06
C GLY A 52 1.97 -10.19 -0.48
N ALA A 53 2.15 -10.94 -1.55
CA ALA A 53 3.48 -11.25 -2.08
C ALA A 53 4.19 -9.98 -2.56
N MET A 54 3.48 -9.09 -3.26
CA MET A 54 4.05 -7.82 -3.73
C MET A 54 4.48 -6.95 -2.55
N LEU A 55 3.62 -6.82 -1.54
CA LEU A 55 3.95 -6.03 -0.34
C LEU A 55 5.15 -6.61 0.39
N ASN A 56 5.19 -7.93 0.56
CA ASN A 56 6.32 -8.58 1.19
C ASN A 56 7.62 -8.34 0.43
N TYR A 57 7.57 -8.46 -0.89
CA TYR A 57 8.75 -8.23 -1.74
C TYR A 57 9.27 -6.81 -1.57
N MET A 58 8.39 -5.82 -1.65
CA MET A 58 8.79 -4.42 -1.59
C MET A 58 9.30 -4.01 -0.20
N TYR A 59 8.66 -4.47 0.85
CA TYR A 59 8.97 -4.00 2.21
C TYR A 59 9.99 -4.85 2.95
N HIS A 60 10.20 -6.10 2.54
CA HIS A 60 11.02 -7.04 3.30
C HIS A 60 12.05 -7.82 2.49
N VAL A 61 11.95 -7.85 1.17
CA VAL A 61 12.87 -8.62 0.32
C VAL A 61 13.76 -7.70 -0.50
N ALA A 62 13.18 -6.86 -1.35
CA ALA A 62 13.96 -5.90 -2.14
C ALA A 62 14.48 -4.75 -1.26
N PHE A 63 13.66 -4.36 -0.30
CA PHE A 63 13.99 -3.29 0.64
C PHE A 63 13.65 -3.73 2.06
N ASP A 64 14.36 -3.20 3.02
CA ASP A 64 13.94 -3.21 4.41
C ASP A 64 13.32 -1.82 4.63
N ALA A 65 12.00 -1.73 4.57
CA ALA A 65 11.32 -0.45 4.42
C ALA A 65 10.03 -0.36 5.22
N HIS A 66 9.56 0.86 5.37
CA HIS A 66 8.26 1.17 5.95
C HIS A 66 7.67 2.37 5.22
N ALA A 67 6.35 2.54 5.34
CA ALA A 67 5.67 3.72 4.84
C ALA A 67 5.47 4.71 5.98
N GLU A 68 5.97 5.93 5.79
CA GLU A 68 5.70 7.04 6.71
C GLU A 68 4.49 7.79 6.17
N VAL A 69 3.33 7.63 6.81
CA VAL A 69 2.09 8.27 6.38
C VAL A 69 2.07 9.71 6.84
N THR A 70 2.04 10.65 5.91
CA THR A 70 2.02 12.08 6.22
C THR A 70 0.62 12.68 6.09
N ASN A 71 -0.29 12.03 5.36
CA ASN A 71 -1.65 12.51 5.17
C ASN A 71 -2.57 11.32 4.86
N LYS A 72 -3.78 11.34 5.39
CA LYS A 72 -4.69 10.21 5.27
C LYS A 72 -6.14 10.68 5.30
N ILE A 73 -6.95 10.13 4.41
CA ILE A 73 -8.40 10.40 4.33
C ILE A 73 -9.10 9.05 4.27
N ILE A 74 -10.10 8.85 5.11
CA ILE A 74 -10.89 7.61 5.15
C ILE A 74 -12.37 7.94 5.21
N THR A 75 -13.14 7.32 4.31
CA THR A 75 -14.60 7.32 4.34
C THR A 75 -15.11 5.89 4.47
N GLU A 76 -16.42 5.66 4.39
CA GLU A 76 -16.97 4.31 4.50
C GLU A 76 -16.45 3.36 3.42
N ASN A 77 -16.21 3.88 2.20
CA ASN A 77 -15.85 3.06 1.05
C ASN A 77 -14.66 3.57 0.25
N LYS A 78 -13.96 4.59 0.73
CA LYS A 78 -12.76 5.14 0.09
C LYS A 78 -11.71 5.44 1.14
N ALA A 79 -10.46 5.26 0.76
CA ALA A 79 -9.36 5.70 1.59
C ALA A 79 -8.19 6.14 0.71
N MET A 80 -7.35 6.98 1.25
CA MET A 80 -6.15 7.44 0.57
C MET A 80 -5.09 7.74 1.62
N PHE A 81 -3.85 7.40 1.33
CA PHE A 81 -2.74 7.98 2.08
C PHE A 81 -1.70 8.52 1.14
N GLU A 82 -1.03 9.58 1.57
CA GLU A 82 0.21 10.00 0.96
C GLU A 82 1.30 9.97 2.01
N GLY A 83 2.52 9.70 1.57
CA GLY A 83 3.62 9.56 2.51
C GLY A 83 4.92 9.28 1.79
N LYS A 84 5.79 8.61 2.49
CA LYS A 84 7.12 8.29 2.01
C LYS A 84 7.42 6.82 2.24
N PHE A 85 8.00 6.20 1.23
CA PHE A 85 8.54 4.85 1.31
C PHE A 85 10.00 5.00 1.69
N ILE A 86 10.32 4.61 2.92
CA ILE A 86 11.65 4.86 3.52
C ILE A 86 12.27 3.52 3.90
N GLY A 87 13.52 3.34 3.54
CA GLY A 87 14.21 2.12 3.90
C GLY A 87 15.59 2.00 3.27
N ARG A 88 16.02 0.76 3.12
CA ARG A 88 17.34 0.40 2.59
C ARG A 88 17.19 -0.67 1.53
N HIS A 89 17.94 -0.54 0.45
CA HIS A 89 17.93 -1.49 -0.67
C HIS A 89 18.78 -2.70 -0.29
N ILE A 90 18.11 -3.82 0.01
CA ILE A 90 18.77 -5.02 0.54
C ILE A 90 18.71 -6.24 -0.39
N GLY A 91 17.84 -6.21 -1.41
CA GLY A 91 17.69 -7.31 -2.36
C GLY A 91 17.58 -6.80 -3.78
N GLU A 92 17.64 -7.69 -4.76
CA GLU A 92 17.54 -7.31 -6.15
C GLU A 92 16.22 -6.59 -6.44
N PHE A 93 16.30 -5.46 -7.15
CA PHE A 93 15.14 -4.72 -7.59
C PHE A 93 15.37 -4.19 -9.02
N ALA A 94 14.43 -4.48 -9.92
CA ALA A 94 14.49 -4.04 -11.33
C ALA A 94 15.83 -4.36 -11.99
N GLY A 95 16.40 -5.52 -11.69
CA GLY A 95 17.69 -5.95 -12.22
C GLY A 95 18.90 -5.34 -11.52
N ILE A 96 18.68 -4.50 -10.50
CA ILE A 96 19.76 -3.87 -9.75
C ILE A 96 20.09 -4.72 -8.52
N PRO A 97 21.34 -5.20 -8.39
CA PRO A 97 21.74 -5.92 -7.18
C PRO A 97 21.67 -5.03 -5.94
N PRO A 98 21.60 -5.61 -4.74
CA PRO A 98 21.50 -4.82 -3.52
C PRO A 98 22.62 -3.78 -3.41
N THR A 99 22.24 -2.52 -3.27
CA THR A 99 23.19 -1.40 -3.14
C THR A 99 23.46 -1.02 -1.69
N ASN A 100 22.60 -1.48 -0.79
CA ASN A 100 22.62 -1.13 0.63
C ASN A 100 22.41 0.38 0.89
N LYS A 101 21.89 1.09 -0.11
CA LYS A 101 21.63 2.54 -0.01
C LYS A 101 20.32 2.79 0.68
N GLU A 102 20.26 3.91 1.41
CA GLU A 102 19.00 4.39 1.97
C GLU A 102 18.17 5.07 0.90
N ILE A 103 16.86 4.85 0.96
CA ILE A 103 15.91 5.45 0.02
C ILE A 103 14.79 6.17 0.77
N ASN A 104 14.26 7.20 0.13
CA ASN A 104 13.11 7.95 0.63
C ASN A 104 12.32 8.44 -0.58
N VAL A 105 11.21 7.75 -0.88
CA VAL A 105 10.47 7.93 -2.12
C VAL A 105 9.03 8.33 -1.83
N PRO A 106 8.54 9.43 -2.40
CA PRO A 106 7.13 9.78 -2.24
C PRO A 106 6.20 8.71 -2.78
N ILE A 107 5.12 8.45 -2.06
CA ILE A 107 4.12 7.46 -2.45
C ILE A 107 2.73 7.96 -2.07
N CYS A 108 1.74 7.63 -2.90
CA CYS A 108 0.34 7.83 -2.60
C CYS A 108 -0.42 6.58 -3.04
N VAL A 109 -1.33 6.11 -2.19
CA VAL A 109 -2.14 4.95 -2.54
C VAL A 109 -3.60 5.30 -2.28
N CYS A 110 -4.44 5.00 -3.27
CA CYS A 110 -5.89 5.19 -3.19
C CYS A 110 -6.57 3.83 -3.12
N TYR A 111 -7.55 3.70 -2.24
CA TYR A 111 -8.25 2.45 -2.02
C TYR A 111 -9.76 2.61 -2.23
N ASP A 112 -10.37 1.61 -2.86
CA ASP A 112 -11.81 1.41 -2.83
C ASP A 112 -12.09 0.26 -1.87
N LEU A 113 -13.05 0.46 -0.97
CA LEU A 113 -13.40 -0.54 0.03
C LEU A 113 -14.86 -0.97 -0.10
N GLU A 114 -15.13 -2.18 0.35
CA GLU A 114 -16.47 -2.75 0.43
C GLU A 114 -16.56 -3.55 1.73
N ASP A 115 -17.56 -3.24 2.53
CA ASP A 115 -17.75 -3.89 3.83
C ASP A 115 -16.52 -3.84 4.74
N GLY A 116 -15.77 -2.73 4.67
CA GLY A 116 -14.57 -2.53 5.47
C GLY A 116 -13.32 -3.22 4.95
N LEU A 117 -13.39 -3.92 3.82
CA LEU A 117 -12.25 -4.59 3.21
C LEU A 117 -11.78 -3.88 1.95
N ILE A 118 -10.50 -3.86 1.71
CA ILE A 118 -9.91 -3.24 0.53
C ILE A 118 -10.24 -4.11 -0.70
N LYS A 119 -10.92 -3.51 -1.68
CA LYS A 119 -11.29 -4.15 -2.95
C LYS A 119 -10.36 -3.75 -4.09
N LYS A 120 -9.93 -2.50 -4.11
CA LYS A 120 -9.02 -1.99 -5.13
C LYS A 120 -7.98 -1.10 -4.49
N GLY A 121 -6.76 -1.19 -5.00
CA GLY A 121 -5.69 -0.28 -4.63
C GLY A 121 -5.04 0.28 -5.88
N ARG A 122 -4.77 1.58 -5.87
CA ARG A 122 -4.04 2.24 -6.96
C ARG A 122 -2.81 2.88 -6.36
N ILE A 123 -1.65 2.42 -6.78
CA ILE A 123 -0.37 2.85 -6.24
C ILE A 123 0.26 3.89 -7.16
N TYR A 124 0.53 5.06 -6.61
CA TYR A 124 1.25 6.15 -7.26
C TYR A 124 2.61 6.27 -6.57
N PHE A 125 3.60 5.62 -7.17
CA PHE A 125 4.95 5.54 -6.62
C PHE A 125 5.92 6.21 -7.58
N LEU A 126 6.73 7.13 -7.07
CA LEU A 126 7.66 7.88 -7.93
C LEU A 126 8.92 7.04 -8.19
N GLY A 127 8.82 6.09 -9.10
CA GLY A 127 9.90 5.19 -9.45
C GLY A 127 11.15 5.90 -9.95
N ASP A 128 11.00 7.02 -10.64
CA ASP A 128 12.14 7.81 -11.12
C ASP A 128 12.99 8.34 -9.96
N VAL A 129 12.33 8.76 -8.87
CA VAL A 129 13.04 9.20 -7.66
C VAL A 129 13.84 8.05 -7.07
N LEU A 130 13.21 6.86 -6.97
CA LEU A 130 13.88 5.67 -6.49
C LEU A 130 15.11 5.33 -7.34
N MET A 131 14.95 5.30 -8.65
CA MET A 131 16.05 4.94 -9.56
C MET A 131 17.22 5.92 -9.45
N LYS A 132 16.94 7.20 -9.31
CA LYS A 132 17.97 8.22 -9.08
C LYS A 132 18.73 8.00 -7.78
N GLN A 133 18.02 7.64 -6.72
CA GLN A 133 18.65 7.37 -5.42
C GLN A 133 19.53 6.12 -5.47
N LEU A 134 19.10 5.09 -6.18
CA LEU A 134 19.90 3.87 -6.33
C LEU A 134 21.12 4.06 -7.22
N ALA A 135 21.06 5.00 -8.16
CA ALA A 135 22.16 5.27 -9.10
C ALA A 135 23.30 6.12 -8.50
N GLN A 136 23.03 6.76 -7.37
CA GLN A 136 24.04 7.62 -6.72
C GLN A 136 25.17 6.82 -6.02
#